data_ce90f4be3faa1b677c9baa0233c7ab59
#
_entry.id   ce90f4be3faa1b677c9baa0233c7ab59
#
_cell.length_a   1.000
_cell.length_b   1.000
_cell.length_c   1.000
_cell.angle_alpha   90.00
_cell.angle_beta   90.00
_cell.angle_gamma   90.00
#
_symmetry.space_group_name_H-M   'P 1'
#
loop_
_entity.id
_entity.type
_entity.pdbx_description
1 polymer ?
#
loop_
_entity_poly.entity_id
_entity_poly.type
_entity_poly.pdbx_seq_one_letter_code
_entity_poly.pdbx_strand_id
1 'polypeptide(L)'
;MTITNINQLDPINGLYTYAEYLLWKFEERVELLKGKLFKMSAPSPAHQVVQSNLNIELGLYIRNQKCQIYPAPFDVRLPAKGEIGDAIHTVVQPDLCVVCDRTKIDSRGCIGAPDLVIEIISPGNSKKELKQKFKLYEEAGVREYWVIHPSEEYVIVNVLENNHYKTLSPIVDDEVHSVIFPTLKVHTKEIFRN
;
A
#
# COMPACT_ATOMS: atom_id res chain seq x y z
N MET A 1 -27.62 -5.59 3.33
CA MET A 1 -27.84 -5.10 4.71
C MET A 1 -26.67 -4.19 5.07
N THR A 2 -26.90 -2.99 5.57
CA THR A 2 -25.82 -2.07 5.96
C THR A 2 -25.21 -2.54 7.27
N ILE A 3 -23.89 -2.72 7.33
CA ILE A 3 -23.12 -3.09 8.52
C ILE A 3 -22.68 -1.79 9.20
N THR A 4 -23.08 -1.58 10.45
CA THR A 4 -22.80 -0.35 11.21
C THR A 4 -21.84 -0.55 12.38
N ASN A 5 -21.45 -1.80 12.64
CA ASN A 5 -20.48 -2.15 13.68
C ASN A 5 -19.60 -3.29 13.17
N ILE A 6 -18.29 -3.15 13.31
CA ILE A 6 -17.32 -4.15 12.85
C ILE A 6 -17.52 -5.54 13.49
N ASN A 7 -18.08 -5.59 14.72
CA ASN A 7 -18.37 -6.85 15.41
C ASN A 7 -19.52 -7.65 14.77
N GLN A 8 -20.23 -7.09 13.79
CA GLN A 8 -21.22 -7.83 12.99
C GLN A 8 -20.56 -8.67 11.90
N LEU A 9 -19.26 -8.47 11.65
CA LEU A 9 -18.47 -9.22 10.70
C LEU A 9 -17.80 -10.41 11.39
N ASP A 10 -17.64 -11.52 10.67
CA ASP A 10 -16.84 -12.67 11.13
C ASP A 10 -15.38 -12.51 10.70
N PRO A 11 -14.46 -12.13 11.61
CA PRO A 11 -13.06 -11.89 11.24
C PRO A 11 -12.28 -13.19 10.99
N ILE A 12 -12.82 -14.34 11.39
CA ILE A 12 -12.15 -15.65 11.29
C ILE A 12 -12.55 -16.38 10.03
N ASN A 13 -13.86 -16.60 9.84
CA ASN A 13 -14.39 -17.41 8.75
C ASN A 13 -14.96 -16.58 7.60
N GLY A 14 -15.33 -15.31 7.85
CA GLY A 14 -15.88 -14.43 6.84
C GLY A 14 -14.95 -14.29 5.62
N LEU A 15 -15.56 -14.26 4.44
CA LEU A 15 -14.93 -13.94 3.17
C LEU A 15 -15.78 -12.87 2.50
N TYR A 16 -15.22 -11.70 2.33
CA TYR A 16 -15.93 -10.51 1.90
C TYR A 16 -15.43 -10.01 0.54
N THR A 17 -16.34 -9.43 -0.21
CA THR A 17 -16.11 -8.79 -1.50
C THR A 17 -16.05 -7.27 -1.34
N TYR A 18 -15.60 -6.58 -2.37
CA TYR A 18 -15.68 -5.11 -2.43
C TYR A 18 -17.13 -4.61 -2.41
N ALA A 19 -18.08 -5.36 -3.01
CA ALA A 19 -19.51 -5.04 -2.92
C ALA A 19 -20.00 -4.95 -1.47
N GLU A 20 -19.58 -5.88 -0.63
CA GLU A 20 -19.92 -5.88 0.80
C GLU A 20 -19.19 -4.78 1.55
N TYR A 21 -17.89 -4.57 1.29
CA TYR A 21 -17.07 -3.51 1.86
C TYR A 21 -17.71 -2.13 1.66
N LEU A 22 -18.27 -1.83 0.50
CA LEU A 22 -18.96 -0.57 0.21
C LEU A 22 -20.23 -0.34 1.04
N LEU A 23 -20.80 -1.38 1.62
CA LEU A 23 -22.02 -1.30 2.47
C LEU A 23 -21.68 -1.04 3.94
N TRP A 24 -20.41 -1.10 4.32
CA TRP A 24 -20.01 -0.89 5.71
C TRP A 24 -20.04 0.58 6.09
N LYS A 25 -20.56 0.88 7.28
CA LYS A 25 -20.80 2.23 7.82
C LYS A 25 -20.32 2.35 9.27
N PHE A 26 -19.16 1.77 9.57
CA PHE A 26 -18.47 1.92 10.85
C PHE A 26 -17.21 2.81 10.68
N GLU A 27 -16.67 3.30 11.79
CA GLU A 27 -15.55 4.26 11.79
C GLU A 27 -14.17 3.62 11.57
N GLU A 28 -14.06 2.33 11.90
CA GLU A 28 -12.78 1.63 11.78
C GLU A 28 -12.35 1.52 10.32
N ARG A 29 -11.08 1.85 10.08
CA ARG A 29 -10.44 1.57 8.80
C ARG A 29 -10.09 0.10 8.71
N VAL A 30 -10.39 -0.49 7.59
CA VAL A 30 -10.17 -1.92 7.34
C VAL A 30 -9.67 -2.15 5.92
N GLU A 31 -8.95 -3.25 5.74
CA GLU A 31 -8.53 -3.78 4.45
C GLU A 31 -9.12 -5.17 4.23
N LEU A 32 -9.25 -5.59 2.98
CA LEU A 32 -9.57 -6.97 2.60
C LEU A 32 -8.35 -7.59 1.91
N LEU A 33 -7.79 -8.65 2.51
CA LEU A 33 -6.73 -9.43 1.90
C LEU A 33 -7.28 -10.82 1.54
N LYS A 34 -7.55 -11.02 0.25
CA LYS A 34 -8.18 -12.25 -0.27
C LYS A 34 -9.50 -12.56 0.46
N GLY A 35 -10.33 -11.54 0.66
CA GLY A 35 -11.63 -11.62 1.34
C GLY A 35 -11.56 -11.62 2.87
N LYS A 36 -10.38 -11.71 3.48
CA LYS A 36 -10.23 -11.65 4.93
C LYS A 36 -10.14 -10.20 5.40
N LEU A 37 -10.87 -9.92 6.48
CA LEU A 37 -10.89 -8.61 7.13
C LEU A 37 -9.61 -8.37 7.94
N PHE A 38 -8.97 -7.23 7.72
CA PHE A 38 -7.87 -6.73 8.53
C PHE A 38 -8.20 -5.32 9.04
N LYS A 39 -8.17 -5.15 10.37
CA LYS A 39 -8.37 -3.84 10.99
C LYS A 39 -7.05 -3.07 10.97
N MET A 40 -7.09 -1.86 10.44
CA MET A 40 -5.92 -0.98 10.43
C MET A 40 -5.75 -0.29 11.79
N SER A 41 -4.51 -0.14 12.23
CA SER A 41 -4.15 0.66 13.40
C SER A 41 -4.14 2.15 13.06
N ALA A 42 -4.39 3.01 14.04
CA ALA A 42 -4.12 4.44 13.88
C ALA A 42 -2.62 4.67 13.71
N PRO A 43 -2.20 5.53 12.77
CA PRO A 43 -0.79 5.81 12.54
C PRO A 43 -0.17 6.58 13.73
N SER A 44 1.09 6.30 14.04
CA SER A 44 1.85 7.07 15.05
C SER A 44 2.30 8.43 14.47
N PRO A 45 2.69 9.42 15.32
CA PRO A 45 3.28 10.66 14.82
C PRO A 45 4.49 10.44 13.92
N ALA A 46 5.41 9.53 14.27
CA ALA A 46 6.56 9.19 13.44
C ALA A 46 6.16 8.64 12.07
N HIS A 47 5.14 7.77 12.01
CA HIS A 47 4.58 7.29 10.75
C HIS A 47 4.07 8.44 9.88
N GLN A 48 3.34 9.40 10.47
CA GLN A 48 2.77 10.55 9.75
C GLN A 48 3.87 11.48 9.20
N VAL A 49 4.93 11.73 9.97
CA VAL A 49 6.09 12.52 9.53
C VAL A 49 6.75 11.87 8.32
N VAL A 50 7.05 10.58 8.40
CA VAL A 50 7.65 9.80 7.31
C VAL A 50 6.76 9.81 6.06
N GLN A 51 5.44 9.62 6.23
CA GLN A 51 4.48 9.67 5.12
C GLN A 51 4.46 11.05 4.46
N SER A 52 4.48 12.13 5.25
CA SER A 52 4.51 13.50 4.76
C SER A 52 5.78 13.79 3.97
N ASN A 53 6.94 13.43 4.51
CA ASN A 53 8.24 13.63 3.86
C ASN A 53 8.32 12.87 2.52
N LEU A 54 7.96 11.59 2.51
CA LEU A 54 7.91 10.79 1.28
C LEU A 54 6.94 11.37 0.24
N ASN A 55 5.76 11.85 0.68
CA ASN A 55 4.81 12.47 -0.24
C ASN A 55 5.36 13.75 -0.88
N ILE A 56 6.18 14.53 -0.15
CA ILE A 56 6.86 15.71 -0.68
C ILE A 56 7.93 15.29 -1.70
N GLU A 57 8.84 14.41 -1.33
CA GLU A 57 9.97 13.98 -2.17
C GLU A 57 9.48 13.33 -3.48
N LEU A 58 8.56 12.38 -3.36
CA LEU A 58 7.95 11.73 -4.52
C LEU A 58 7.09 12.69 -5.33
N GLY A 59 6.35 13.60 -4.68
CA GLY A 59 5.52 14.60 -5.33
C GLY A 59 6.34 15.57 -6.17
N LEU A 60 7.50 16.01 -5.68
CA LEU A 60 8.44 16.85 -6.44
C LEU A 60 8.95 16.13 -7.69
N TYR A 61 9.31 14.85 -7.55
CA TYR A 61 9.76 14.02 -8.66
C TYR A 61 8.65 13.81 -9.70
N ILE A 62 7.44 13.45 -9.26
CA ILE A 62 6.32 13.07 -10.13
C ILE A 62 5.66 14.26 -10.81
N ARG A 63 5.81 15.48 -10.29
CA ARG A 63 5.14 16.71 -10.79
C ARG A 63 5.17 16.86 -12.31
N ASN A 64 6.27 16.48 -12.95
CA ASN A 64 6.47 16.59 -14.40
C ASN A 64 6.38 15.24 -15.13
N GLN A 65 5.87 14.21 -14.46
CA GLN A 65 5.70 12.87 -15.02
C GLN A 65 4.24 12.61 -15.42
N LYS A 66 4.00 11.51 -16.11
CA LYS A 66 2.64 11.04 -16.43
C LYS A 66 1.95 10.35 -15.25
N CYS A 67 2.73 10.04 -14.21
CA CYS A 67 2.27 9.32 -13.02
C CYS A 67 1.60 10.25 -12.01
N GLN A 68 0.86 9.66 -11.08
CA GLN A 68 0.22 10.36 -9.97
C GLN A 68 0.50 9.60 -8.67
N ILE A 69 0.76 10.35 -7.59
CA ILE A 69 0.88 9.81 -6.24
C ILE A 69 -0.47 9.89 -5.51
N TYR A 70 -0.81 8.84 -4.78
CA TYR A 70 -2.00 8.75 -3.96
C TYR A 70 -1.63 8.33 -2.54
N PRO A 71 -1.75 9.23 -1.56
CA PRO A 71 -1.62 8.88 -0.14
C PRO A 71 -2.90 8.23 0.40
N ALA A 72 -2.77 7.43 1.45
CA ALA A 72 -3.91 6.89 2.20
C ALA A 72 -4.77 8.03 2.82
N PRO A 73 -6.11 7.85 2.93
CA PRO A 73 -6.87 6.68 2.51
C PRO A 73 -7.14 6.65 1.00
N PHE A 74 -6.74 5.60 0.33
CA PHE A 74 -6.99 5.42 -1.11
C PHE A 74 -7.12 3.93 -1.41
N ASP A 75 -8.31 3.51 -1.86
CA ASP A 75 -8.59 2.11 -2.13
C ASP A 75 -7.84 1.62 -3.37
N VAL A 76 -7.05 0.57 -3.20
CA VAL A 76 -6.40 -0.17 -4.27
C VAL A 76 -7.02 -1.56 -4.31
N ARG A 77 -7.81 -1.81 -5.36
CA ARG A 77 -8.49 -3.08 -5.60
C ARG A 77 -7.62 -3.96 -6.47
N LEU A 78 -7.20 -5.09 -5.94
CA LEU A 78 -6.29 -6.03 -6.61
C LEU A 78 -7.06 -7.28 -7.02
N PRO A 79 -7.62 -7.33 -8.25
CA PRO A 79 -8.41 -8.46 -8.70
C PRO A 79 -7.54 -9.70 -8.88
N ALA A 80 -8.00 -10.83 -8.36
CA ALA A 80 -7.48 -12.15 -8.71
C ALA A 80 -7.99 -12.55 -10.12
N LYS A 81 -7.39 -13.61 -10.69
CA LYS A 81 -7.79 -14.09 -12.02
C LYS A 81 -9.29 -14.44 -12.05
N GLY A 82 -10.03 -13.77 -12.91
CA GLY A 82 -11.47 -13.95 -13.10
C GLY A 82 -12.36 -13.07 -12.22
N GLU A 83 -11.80 -12.29 -11.30
CA GLU A 83 -12.56 -11.30 -10.54
C GLU A 83 -12.75 -10.01 -11.36
N ILE A 84 -13.96 -9.46 -11.35
CA ILE A 84 -14.31 -8.22 -12.05
C ILE A 84 -15.22 -7.35 -11.18
N GLY A 85 -15.11 -6.04 -11.33
CA GLY A 85 -16.00 -5.07 -10.68
C GLY A 85 -16.00 -5.20 -9.17
N ASP A 86 -17.18 -5.28 -8.58
CA ASP A 86 -17.36 -5.33 -7.12
C ASP A 86 -17.21 -6.76 -6.53
N ALA A 87 -16.96 -7.78 -7.35
CA ALA A 87 -16.66 -9.14 -6.89
C ALA A 87 -15.18 -9.34 -6.47
N ILE A 88 -14.39 -8.29 -6.46
CA ILE A 88 -12.98 -8.31 -6.02
C ILE A 88 -12.92 -8.56 -4.52
N HIS A 89 -12.05 -9.48 -4.10
CA HIS A 89 -11.85 -9.86 -2.69
C HIS A 89 -10.65 -9.21 -2.03
N THR A 90 -9.89 -8.39 -2.76
CA THR A 90 -8.70 -7.73 -2.23
C THR A 90 -8.79 -6.23 -2.41
N VAL A 91 -8.84 -5.53 -1.28
CA VAL A 91 -8.85 -4.07 -1.19
C VAL A 91 -7.86 -3.65 -0.12
N VAL A 92 -6.82 -2.94 -0.52
CA VAL A 92 -5.79 -2.43 0.38
C VAL A 92 -5.73 -0.91 0.32
N GLN A 93 -5.24 -0.29 1.38
CA GLN A 93 -5.00 1.15 1.47
C GLN A 93 -3.52 1.39 1.81
N PRO A 94 -2.60 1.24 0.84
CA PRO A 94 -1.19 1.49 1.10
C PRO A 94 -0.96 2.94 1.54
N ASP A 95 0.04 3.17 2.39
CA ASP A 95 0.33 4.50 2.91
C ASP A 95 0.60 5.50 1.79
N LEU A 96 1.31 5.06 0.74
CA LEU A 96 1.49 5.80 -0.51
C LEU A 96 1.50 4.82 -1.68
N CYS A 97 0.93 5.21 -2.82
CA CYS A 97 1.16 4.49 -4.06
C CYS A 97 1.30 5.44 -5.25
N VAL A 98 2.00 4.99 -6.28
CA VAL A 98 2.18 5.72 -7.54
C VAL A 98 1.55 4.92 -8.67
N VAL A 99 0.71 5.60 -9.46
CA VAL A 99 0.01 5.00 -10.62
C VAL A 99 0.33 5.83 -11.85
N CYS A 100 0.88 5.18 -12.88
CA CYS A 100 1.25 5.82 -14.15
C CYS A 100 0.19 5.60 -15.23
N ASP A 101 -0.55 4.51 -15.15
CA ASP A 101 -1.67 4.22 -16.04
C ASP A 101 -2.98 4.75 -15.45
N ARG A 102 -3.42 5.90 -15.95
CA ARG A 102 -4.66 6.56 -15.51
C ARG A 102 -5.92 5.76 -15.78
N THR A 103 -5.90 4.79 -16.68
CA THR A 103 -7.07 3.93 -16.96
C THR A 103 -7.41 3.01 -15.78
N LYS A 104 -6.46 2.83 -14.86
CA LYS A 104 -6.67 2.10 -13.60
C LYS A 104 -7.42 2.90 -12.54
N ILE A 105 -7.62 4.21 -12.74
CA ILE A 105 -8.24 5.11 -11.75
C ILE A 105 -9.69 5.35 -12.09
N ASP A 106 -10.56 5.13 -11.11
CA ASP A 106 -11.97 5.51 -11.16
C ASP A 106 -12.38 6.38 -9.95
N SER A 107 -13.68 6.66 -9.79
CA SER A 107 -14.21 7.48 -8.69
C SER A 107 -14.04 6.85 -7.29
N ARG A 108 -13.62 5.58 -7.22
CA ARG A 108 -13.48 4.82 -5.97
C ARG A 108 -12.03 4.44 -5.65
N GLY A 109 -11.06 4.83 -6.49
CA GLY A 109 -9.64 4.54 -6.28
C GLY A 109 -8.99 3.82 -7.48
N CYS A 110 -8.05 2.90 -7.22
CA CYS A 110 -7.31 2.16 -8.23
C CYS A 110 -7.89 0.77 -8.44
N ILE A 111 -7.89 0.29 -9.70
CA ILE A 111 -8.15 -1.12 -10.05
C ILE A 111 -6.89 -1.70 -10.69
N GLY A 112 -6.37 -2.76 -10.11
CA GLY A 112 -5.10 -3.40 -10.50
C GLY A 112 -3.90 -2.82 -9.78
N ALA A 113 -2.73 -3.38 -10.06
CA ALA A 113 -1.49 -3.03 -9.37
C ALA A 113 -1.04 -1.59 -9.68
N PRO A 114 -0.77 -0.75 -8.66
CA PRO A 114 0.05 0.44 -8.80
C PRO A 114 1.46 0.11 -9.33
N ASP A 115 2.17 1.08 -9.85
CA ASP A 115 3.56 0.91 -10.27
C ASP A 115 4.50 0.80 -9.06
N LEU A 116 4.31 1.66 -8.05
CA LEU A 116 5.03 1.66 -6.78
C LEU A 116 4.01 1.63 -5.63
N VAL A 117 4.28 0.81 -4.62
CA VAL A 117 3.58 0.80 -3.34
C VAL A 117 4.58 1.06 -2.22
N ILE A 118 4.20 1.85 -1.23
CA ILE A 118 4.99 2.13 -0.03
C ILE A 118 4.14 1.86 1.19
N GLU A 119 4.66 1.03 2.09
CA GLU A 119 4.08 0.76 3.41
C GLU A 119 5.05 1.21 4.50
N ILE A 120 4.55 1.99 5.45
CA ILE A 120 5.30 2.51 6.58
C ILE A 120 4.93 1.70 7.81
N ILE A 121 5.89 1.03 8.40
CA ILE A 121 5.65 0.10 9.49
C ILE A 121 5.32 0.86 10.77
N SER A 122 4.21 0.45 11.38
CA SER A 122 3.81 0.88 12.72
C SER A 122 4.05 -0.24 13.73
N PRO A 123 4.25 0.08 15.03
CA PRO A 123 4.45 -0.95 16.08
C PRO A 123 3.34 -2.00 16.17
N GLY A 124 2.14 -1.68 15.67
CA GLY A 124 0.99 -2.59 15.62
C GLY A 124 0.99 -3.58 14.47
N ASN A 125 1.84 -3.41 13.46
CA ASN A 125 1.88 -4.33 12.32
C ASN A 125 2.44 -5.69 12.72
N SER A 126 1.71 -6.75 12.43
CA SER A 126 2.18 -8.10 12.71
C SER A 126 3.10 -8.60 11.58
N LYS A 127 4.10 -9.45 11.92
CA LYS A 127 4.93 -10.13 10.92
C LYS A 127 4.09 -10.92 9.90
N LYS A 128 2.94 -11.43 10.33
CA LYS A 128 2.00 -12.17 9.47
C LYS A 128 1.39 -11.26 8.41
N GLU A 129 0.93 -10.08 8.80
CA GLU A 129 0.35 -9.06 7.91
C GLU A 129 1.36 -8.59 6.86
N LEU A 130 2.58 -8.24 7.29
CA LEU A 130 3.66 -7.85 6.38
C LEU A 130 3.97 -8.94 5.34
N LYS A 131 4.04 -10.20 5.79
CA LYS A 131 4.26 -11.33 4.88
C LYS A 131 3.08 -11.53 3.92
N GLN A 132 1.86 -11.27 4.36
CA GLN A 132 0.68 -11.35 3.49
C GLN A 132 0.66 -10.24 2.46
N LYS A 133 0.91 -8.98 2.85
CA LYS A 133 1.02 -7.83 1.93
C LYS A 133 2.15 -8.02 0.91
N PHE A 134 3.32 -8.51 1.34
CA PHE A 134 4.43 -8.84 0.44
C PHE A 134 4.00 -9.78 -0.69
N LYS A 135 3.39 -10.94 -0.32
CA LYS A 135 2.90 -11.91 -1.30
C LYS A 135 1.78 -11.34 -2.17
N LEU A 136 0.89 -10.57 -1.56
CA LEU A 136 -0.23 -9.96 -2.25
C LEU A 136 0.24 -9.00 -3.36
N TYR A 137 1.18 -8.11 -3.04
CA TYR A 137 1.73 -7.18 -4.02
C TYR A 137 2.57 -7.88 -5.10
N GLU A 138 3.32 -8.92 -4.74
CA GLU A 138 4.03 -9.78 -5.69
C GLU A 138 3.07 -10.44 -6.68
N GLU A 139 2.04 -11.13 -6.19
CA GLU A 139 1.02 -11.82 -6.99
C GLU A 139 0.21 -10.85 -7.88
N ALA A 140 -0.06 -9.64 -7.38
CA ALA A 140 -0.77 -8.61 -8.11
C ALA A 140 0.07 -7.96 -9.21
N GLY A 141 1.39 -8.10 -9.17
CA GLY A 141 2.30 -7.51 -10.16
C GLY A 141 2.69 -6.07 -9.86
N VAL A 142 2.69 -5.64 -8.60
CA VAL A 142 3.26 -4.35 -8.19
C VAL A 142 4.75 -4.37 -8.51
N ARG A 143 5.21 -3.44 -9.38
CA ARG A 143 6.56 -3.48 -9.95
C ARG A 143 7.64 -3.17 -8.93
N GLU A 144 7.34 -2.29 -7.96
CA GLU A 144 8.26 -1.94 -6.89
C GLU A 144 7.48 -1.74 -5.59
N TYR A 145 7.98 -2.28 -4.47
CA TYR A 145 7.35 -2.22 -3.17
C TYR A 145 8.38 -1.83 -2.11
N TRP A 146 8.18 -0.68 -1.47
CA TRP A 146 9.03 -0.18 -0.40
C TRP A 146 8.41 -0.46 0.96
N VAL A 147 9.24 -0.94 1.89
CA VAL A 147 8.88 -1.10 3.30
C VAL A 147 9.76 -0.15 4.11
N ILE A 148 9.11 0.79 4.79
CA ILE A 148 9.79 1.83 5.56
C ILE A 148 9.69 1.49 7.06
N HIS A 149 10.80 1.54 7.76
CA HIS A 149 10.88 1.29 9.21
C HIS A 149 11.25 2.57 9.96
N PRO A 150 10.26 3.34 10.48
CA PRO A 150 10.53 4.63 11.11
C PRO A 150 11.37 4.55 12.40
N SER A 151 11.16 3.49 13.21
CA SER A 151 11.89 3.32 14.48
C SER A 151 13.35 2.96 14.32
N GLU A 152 13.69 2.33 13.20
CA GLU A 152 15.03 1.82 12.90
C GLU A 152 15.70 2.55 11.74
N GLU A 153 14.97 3.54 11.17
CA GLU A 153 15.40 4.47 10.12
C GLU A 153 16.01 3.79 8.89
N TYR A 154 15.37 2.70 8.41
CA TYR A 154 15.79 2.05 7.18
C TYR A 154 14.65 1.82 6.19
N VAL A 155 15.02 1.61 4.94
CA VAL A 155 14.13 1.30 3.82
C VAL A 155 14.53 -0.03 3.20
N ILE A 156 13.54 -0.88 2.94
CA ILE A 156 13.69 -2.09 2.13
C ILE A 156 12.99 -1.87 0.80
N VAL A 157 13.68 -2.09 -0.30
CA VAL A 157 13.12 -2.03 -1.65
C VAL A 157 12.98 -3.45 -2.19
N ASN A 158 11.76 -3.79 -2.63
CA ASN A 158 11.46 -5.05 -3.29
C ASN A 158 11.13 -4.75 -4.76
N VAL A 159 11.82 -5.37 -5.69
CA VAL A 159 11.67 -5.16 -7.13
C VAL A 159 11.13 -6.43 -7.76
N LEU A 160 10.08 -6.32 -8.58
CA LEU A 160 9.47 -7.46 -9.24
C LEU A 160 10.32 -7.86 -10.47
N GLU A 161 10.98 -9.02 -10.38
CA GLU A 161 11.74 -9.64 -11.45
C GLU A 161 11.21 -11.05 -11.72
N ASN A 162 10.82 -11.36 -12.94
CA ASN A 162 10.27 -12.68 -13.31
C ASN A 162 9.12 -13.16 -12.42
N ASN A 163 8.18 -12.25 -12.07
CA ASN A 163 7.02 -12.48 -11.20
C ASN A 163 7.36 -12.80 -9.73
N HIS A 164 8.58 -12.54 -9.28
CA HIS A 164 8.99 -12.67 -7.88
C HIS A 164 9.72 -11.44 -7.41
N TYR A 165 9.52 -11.09 -6.13
CA TYR A 165 10.27 -9.98 -5.54
C TYR A 165 11.71 -10.36 -5.24
N LYS A 166 12.62 -9.56 -5.79
CA LYS A 166 14.00 -9.48 -5.35
C LYS A 166 14.10 -8.38 -4.30
N THR A 167 14.37 -8.76 -3.07
CA THR A 167 14.57 -7.85 -1.96
C THR A 167 16.01 -7.35 -1.95
N LEU A 168 16.18 -6.03 -1.96
CA LEU A 168 17.49 -5.40 -1.79
C LEU A 168 17.87 -5.33 -0.31
N SER A 169 19.16 -5.18 -0.02
CA SER A 169 19.64 -4.98 1.36
C SER A 169 19.00 -3.73 1.98
N PRO A 170 18.73 -3.72 3.30
CA PRO A 170 18.23 -2.53 3.96
C PRO A 170 19.14 -1.32 3.72
N ILE A 171 18.56 -0.18 3.40
CA ILE A 171 19.24 1.08 3.10
C ILE A 171 19.16 1.95 4.35
N VAL A 172 20.32 2.30 4.92
CA VAL A 172 20.48 3.10 6.14
C VAL A 172 21.47 4.23 5.84
N ASP A 173 21.12 5.45 6.20
CA ASP A 173 21.96 6.65 6.00
C ASP A 173 22.54 6.78 4.57
N ASP A 174 21.71 6.46 3.56
CA ASP A 174 22.10 6.44 2.16
C ASP A 174 20.91 6.80 1.23
N GLU A 175 21.16 6.90 -0.07
CA GLU A 175 20.13 7.15 -1.09
C GLU A 175 19.32 5.88 -1.41
N VAL A 176 18.01 5.98 -1.31
CA VAL A 176 17.06 4.99 -1.83
C VAL A 176 16.87 5.26 -3.32
N HIS A 177 17.28 4.33 -4.16
CA HIS A 177 17.12 4.41 -5.60
C HIS A 177 15.93 3.56 -6.06
N SER A 178 15.01 4.17 -6.81
CA SER A 178 13.97 3.42 -7.48
C SER A 178 14.53 2.73 -8.74
N VAL A 179 14.14 1.47 -8.94
CA VAL A 179 14.51 0.72 -10.15
C VAL A 179 13.56 1.05 -11.30
N ILE A 180 12.27 1.25 -11.00
CA ILE A 180 11.26 1.55 -12.02
C ILE A 180 11.22 3.03 -12.42
N PHE A 181 11.79 3.91 -11.60
CA PHE A 181 11.97 5.34 -11.86
C PHE A 181 13.47 5.70 -11.76
N PRO A 182 14.27 5.48 -12.81
CA PRO A 182 15.74 5.48 -12.72
C PRO A 182 16.38 6.77 -12.21
N THR A 183 15.68 7.90 -12.28
CA THR A 183 16.17 9.19 -11.77
C THR A 183 15.57 9.57 -10.42
N LEU A 184 14.66 8.75 -9.87
CA LEU A 184 14.13 8.92 -8.53
C LEU A 184 15.13 8.37 -7.52
N LYS A 185 15.57 9.25 -6.66
CA LYS A 185 16.41 8.92 -5.51
C LYS A 185 16.05 9.83 -4.35
N VAL A 186 15.97 9.26 -3.17
CA VAL A 186 15.61 9.96 -1.94
C VAL A 186 16.57 9.52 -0.84
N HIS A 187 17.27 10.46 -0.22
CA HIS A 187 18.15 10.12 0.91
C HIS A 187 17.31 9.77 2.14
N THR A 188 17.67 8.72 2.87
CA THR A 188 16.96 8.30 4.09
C THR A 188 16.84 9.41 5.12
N LYS A 189 17.81 10.33 5.21
CA LYS A 189 17.74 11.55 6.06
C LYS A 189 16.53 12.44 5.73
N GLU A 190 16.15 12.54 4.47
CA GLU A 190 14.97 13.32 4.07
C GLU A 190 13.67 12.57 4.42
N ILE A 191 13.69 11.24 4.36
CA ILE A 191 12.55 10.39 4.73
C ILE A 191 12.28 10.49 6.23
N PHE A 192 13.34 10.40 7.07
CA PHE A 192 13.22 10.34 8.53
C PHE A 192 13.41 11.68 9.24
N ARG A 193 13.54 12.77 8.50
CA ARG A 193 13.66 14.12 9.06
C ARG A 193 12.45 14.47 9.92
N ASN A 194 12.68 14.85 11.18
CA ASN A 194 11.70 15.36 12.14
C ASN A 194 11.48 16.87 11.97
#